data_334d9a34689cb44fb11be78978cc0386
#
_entry.id   334d9a34689cb44fb11be78978cc0386
#
_cell.length_a   1.000
_cell.length_b   1.000
_cell.length_c   1.000
_cell.angle_alpha   90.00
_cell.angle_beta   90.00
_cell.angle_gamma   90.00
#
_symmetry.space_group_name_H-M   'P 1'
#
loop_
_entity.id
_entity.type
_entity.pdbx_description
1 polymer ?
#
loop_
_entity_poly.entity_id
_entity_poly.type
_entity_poly.pdbx_seq_one_letter_code
_entity_poly.pdbx_strand_id
1 'polypeptide(L)'
;MKNKNGVMSVKAIIKKITEQIQEGIYPGASLALYRNGQWSEHYLGLADPEKGEPVEADLVYDLASVSKVVGVATICAFLYAKGELALDRPFKELYPRFAHEKTTIRELLTHTSGLDPYIPNRDQLDARQLKAALENLQLKEDKSFHYTDVNFLLLGFWLEETFGQSLDDLFEELIFAPWKMAETRFGPVEQAVPTVRGVASGSVHDPKARVLGCHAGSAGLFSTVPDLERFLEHYLKDDFARDLSQNFAPEEGKTRALGWNLEGDWLDHTGYTGTFIMYNRKKQEAVIFLSNRTYEKDERAQWILDRNSLMDLIKQECEK
;
A
#
# COMPACT_ATOMS: atom_id res chain seq x y z
N MET A 1 22.73 -19.69 -24.85
CA MET A 1 21.65 -20.47 -25.44
C MET A 1 20.35 -19.70 -25.17
N LYS A 2 19.79 -19.06 -26.18
CA LYS A 2 18.50 -18.34 -26.06
C LYS A 2 17.40 -19.37 -25.92
N ASN A 3 16.71 -19.34 -24.80
CA ASN A 3 15.48 -20.14 -24.62
C ASN A 3 14.41 -19.56 -25.56
N LYS A 4 13.86 -20.39 -26.43
CA LYS A 4 13.01 -20.05 -27.57
C LYS A 4 11.57 -19.65 -27.20
N ASN A 5 11.25 -19.55 -25.92
CA ASN A 5 9.94 -19.07 -25.44
C ASN A 5 10.25 -18.00 -24.39
N GLY A 6 9.81 -16.78 -24.58
CA GLY A 6 9.98 -15.65 -23.65
C GLY A 6 9.27 -15.87 -22.31
N VAL A 7 9.60 -16.96 -21.63
CA VAL A 7 9.12 -17.28 -20.29
C VAL A 7 10.07 -16.64 -19.31
N MET A 8 9.59 -15.65 -18.57
CA MET A 8 10.25 -15.09 -17.40
C MET A 8 10.79 -16.22 -16.52
N SER A 9 12.04 -16.13 -16.13
CA SER A 9 12.61 -17.12 -15.22
C SER A 9 12.11 -16.87 -13.80
N VAL A 10 10.88 -17.26 -13.50
CA VAL A 10 10.33 -17.26 -12.13
C VAL A 10 11.30 -17.94 -11.16
N LYS A 11 12.14 -18.86 -11.66
CA LYS A 11 13.17 -19.55 -10.87
C LYS A 11 14.17 -18.61 -10.22
N ALA A 12 14.58 -17.52 -10.86
CA ALA A 12 15.52 -16.55 -10.29
C ALA A 12 14.86 -15.77 -9.12
N ILE A 13 13.60 -15.40 -9.28
CA ILE A 13 12.81 -14.70 -8.24
C ILE A 13 12.59 -15.62 -7.04
N ILE A 14 12.14 -16.87 -7.27
CA ILE A 14 11.95 -17.87 -6.21
C ILE A 14 13.27 -18.13 -5.47
N LYS A 15 14.36 -18.28 -6.20
CA LYS A 15 15.69 -18.47 -5.61
C LYS A 15 16.06 -17.30 -4.68
N LYS A 16 15.87 -16.05 -5.14
CA LYS A 16 16.16 -14.85 -4.32
C LYS A 16 15.31 -14.81 -3.05
N ILE A 17 13.99 -15.12 -3.15
CA ILE A 17 13.10 -15.18 -1.99
C ILE A 17 13.55 -16.28 -1.02
N THR A 18 13.92 -17.46 -1.54
CA THR A 18 14.42 -18.57 -0.71
C THR A 18 15.70 -18.19 0.03
N GLU A 19 16.64 -17.51 -0.64
CA GLU A 19 17.87 -17.00 -0.03
C GLU A 19 17.55 -16.02 1.10
N GLN A 20 16.63 -15.05 0.86
CA GLN A 20 16.22 -14.07 1.88
C GLN A 20 15.53 -14.74 3.09
N ILE A 21 14.74 -15.79 2.88
CA ILE A 21 14.17 -16.59 3.98
C ILE A 21 15.29 -17.30 4.78
N GLN A 22 16.26 -17.90 4.10
CA GLN A 22 17.40 -18.57 4.74
C GLN A 22 18.30 -17.59 5.52
N GLU A 23 18.43 -16.37 5.04
CA GLU A 23 19.16 -15.27 5.70
C GLU A 23 18.34 -14.66 6.87
N GLY A 24 17.10 -15.09 7.07
CA GLY A 24 16.23 -14.61 8.14
C GLY A 24 15.71 -13.19 7.94
N ILE A 25 15.58 -12.75 6.69
CA ILE A 25 15.00 -11.42 6.36
C ILE A 25 13.50 -11.41 6.66
N TYR A 26 12.81 -12.50 6.34
CA TYR A 26 11.42 -12.78 6.71
C TYR A 26 11.21 -14.31 6.80
N PRO A 27 10.22 -14.75 7.62
CA PRO A 27 9.96 -16.18 7.80
C PRO A 27 9.40 -16.88 6.57
N GLY A 28 8.58 -16.18 5.81
CA GLY A 28 7.94 -16.70 4.62
C GLY A 28 7.28 -15.61 3.77
N ALA A 29 6.84 -15.99 2.58
CA ALA A 29 6.21 -15.07 1.64
C ALA A 29 5.25 -15.77 0.67
N SER A 30 4.16 -15.07 0.33
CA SER A 30 3.31 -15.34 -0.83
C SER A 30 3.72 -14.41 -1.98
N LEU A 31 3.99 -14.98 -3.16
CA LEU A 31 4.32 -14.26 -4.37
C LEU A 31 3.29 -14.61 -5.44
N ALA A 32 2.69 -13.59 -6.08
CA ALA A 32 1.90 -13.77 -7.29
C ALA A 32 2.41 -12.87 -8.41
N LEU A 33 2.46 -13.41 -9.63
CA LEU A 33 2.98 -12.75 -10.82
C LEU A 33 1.94 -12.86 -11.94
N TYR A 34 1.47 -11.72 -12.45
CA TYR A 34 0.58 -11.63 -13.60
C TYR A 34 1.39 -11.38 -14.86
N ARG A 35 1.24 -12.27 -15.84
CA ARG A 35 1.86 -12.15 -17.15
C ARG A 35 1.09 -12.92 -18.21
N ASN A 36 1.05 -12.43 -19.43
CA ASN A 36 0.35 -13.07 -20.54
C ASN A 36 -1.13 -13.39 -20.24
N GLY A 37 -1.77 -12.54 -19.42
CA GLY A 37 -3.17 -12.74 -19.06
C GLY A 37 -3.44 -13.76 -17.96
N GLN A 38 -2.41 -14.25 -17.24
CA GLN A 38 -2.53 -15.27 -16.22
C GLN A 38 -1.70 -14.96 -14.98
N TRP A 39 -2.23 -15.31 -13.81
CA TRP A 39 -1.51 -15.33 -12.55
C TRP A 39 -0.73 -16.63 -12.35
N SER A 40 0.39 -16.53 -11.66
CA SER A 40 1.14 -17.67 -11.13
C SER A 40 1.51 -17.38 -9.69
N GLU A 41 1.11 -18.25 -8.77
CA GLU A 41 1.25 -18.09 -7.34
C GLU A 41 2.33 -19.01 -6.79
N HIS A 42 3.09 -18.52 -5.79
CA HIS A 42 4.17 -19.26 -5.13
C HIS A 42 4.15 -18.95 -3.64
N TYR A 43 4.19 -20.00 -2.83
CA TYR A 43 4.12 -19.96 -1.37
C TYR A 43 5.40 -20.54 -0.79
N LEU A 44 6.12 -19.75 0.05
CA LEU A 44 7.48 -20.07 0.46
C LEU A 44 7.67 -19.81 1.96
N GLY A 45 8.32 -20.74 2.67
CA GLY A 45 8.65 -20.59 4.09
C GLY A 45 7.48 -20.77 5.04
N LEU A 46 7.53 -20.08 6.18
CA LEU A 46 6.58 -20.21 7.28
C LEU A 46 5.71 -18.95 7.43
N ALA A 47 4.41 -19.16 7.56
CA ALA A 47 3.45 -18.13 7.92
C ALA A 47 3.52 -17.84 9.44
N ASP A 48 3.51 -18.89 10.25
CA ASP A 48 3.68 -18.80 11.70
C ASP A 48 4.86 -19.68 12.15
N PRO A 49 6.04 -19.08 12.40
CA PRO A 49 7.21 -19.83 12.82
C PRO A 49 7.08 -20.52 14.18
N GLU A 50 6.28 -19.97 15.12
CA GLU A 50 6.08 -20.60 16.43
C GLU A 50 5.29 -21.91 16.35
N LYS A 51 4.33 -21.95 15.43
CA LYS A 51 3.51 -23.14 15.19
C LYS A 51 4.11 -24.06 14.13
N GLY A 52 5.12 -23.61 13.38
CA GLY A 52 5.66 -24.31 12.23
C GLY A 52 4.68 -24.38 11.06
N GLU A 53 3.72 -23.46 10.98
CA GLU A 53 2.72 -23.41 9.92
C GLU A 53 3.34 -22.87 8.62
N PRO A 54 3.24 -23.59 7.49
CA PRO A 54 3.78 -23.13 6.21
C PRO A 54 2.98 -21.97 5.64
N VAL A 55 3.58 -21.24 4.71
CA VAL A 55 2.83 -20.31 3.85
C VAL A 55 2.02 -21.11 2.84
N GLU A 56 0.72 -20.87 2.80
CA GLU A 56 -0.23 -21.54 1.92
C GLU A 56 -1.10 -20.50 1.19
N ALA A 57 -1.97 -20.99 0.28
CA ALA A 57 -2.95 -20.15 -0.40
C ALA A 57 -3.93 -19.50 0.61
N ASP A 58 -4.54 -18.41 0.18
CA ASP A 58 -5.64 -17.72 0.87
C ASP A 58 -5.31 -17.17 2.27
N LEU A 59 -4.02 -17.13 2.65
CA LEU A 59 -3.62 -16.50 3.90
C LEU A 59 -3.90 -15.00 3.87
N VAL A 60 -4.41 -14.50 5.01
CA VAL A 60 -4.71 -13.08 5.21
C VAL A 60 -3.49 -12.36 5.78
N TYR A 61 -3.12 -11.23 5.19
CA TYR A 61 -1.96 -10.43 5.58
C TYR A 61 -2.37 -9.01 5.96
N ASP A 62 -1.71 -8.43 6.98
CA ASP A 62 -1.75 -6.99 7.23
C ASP A 62 -1.01 -6.26 6.09
N LEU A 63 -1.75 -5.50 5.31
CA LEU A 63 -1.22 -4.76 4.16
C LEU A 63 -0.35 -3.57 4.56
N ALA A 64 -0.40 -3.15 5.82
CA ALA A 64 0.25 -1.93 6.28
C ALA A 64 -0.03 -0.76 5.30
N SER A 65 1.01 -0.08 4.83
CA SER A 65 0.84 1.08 3.95
C SER A 65 0.34 0.77 2.54
N VAL A 66 0.31 -0.49 2.09
CA VAL A 66 -0.38 -0.85 0.84
C VAL A 66 -1.88 -0.50 0.92
N SER A 67 -2.45 -0.44 2.13
CA SER A 67 -3.82 0.06 2.37
C SER A 67 -4.09 1.43 1.73
N LYS A 68 -3.08 2.30 1.64
CA LYS A 68 -3.22 3.63 1.03
C LYS A 68 -3.69 3.56 -0.41
N VAL A 69 -3.10 2.64 -1.17
CA VAL A 69 -3.43 2.50 -2.60
C VAL A 69 -4.64 1.60 -2.81
N VAL A 70 -4.86 0.62 -1.96
CA VAL A 70 -6.06 -0.24 -2.03
C VAL A 70 -7.34 0.53 -1.72
N GLY A 71 -7.28 1.50 -0.79
CA GLY A 71 -8.43 2.31 -0.39
C GLY A 71 -8.40 3.74 -0.95
N VAL A 72 -7.86 4.66 -0.16
CA VAL A 72 -7.95 6.12 -0.40
C VAL A 72 -7.48 6.53 -1.80
N ALA A 73 -6.29 6.07 -2.27
CA ALA A 73 -5.79 6.45 -3.58
C ALA A 73 -6.69 5.94 -4.72
N THR A 74 -7.32 4.77 -4.56
CA THR A 74 -8.25 4.23 -5.56
C THR A 74 -9.50 5.11 -5.68
N ILE A 75 -10.10 5.53 -4.56
CA ILE A 75 -11.23 6.47 -4.59
C ILE A 75 -10.80 7.80 -5.23
N CYS A 76 -9.64 8.34 -4.86
CA CYS A 76 -9.10 9.54 -5.49
C CYS A 76 -8.87 9.37 -7.00
N ALA A 77 -8.43 8.20 -7.44
CA ALA A 77 -8.26 7.88 -8.86
C ALA A 77 -9.60 7.82 -9.60
N PHE A 78 -10.65 7.28 -8.99
CA PHE A 78 -12.00 7.33 -9.57
C PHE A 78 -12.50 8.75 -9.74
N LEU A 79 -12.37 9.59 -8.71
CA LEU A 79 -12.75 11.00 -8.77
C LEU A 79 -11.94 11.76 -9.81
N TYR A 80 -10.63 11.49 -9.90
CA TYR A 80 -9.76 12.09 -10.92
C TYR A 80 -10.18 11.71 -12.33
N ALA A 81 -10.42 10.43 -12.59
CA ALA A 81 -10.82 9.94 -13.90
C ALA A 81 -12.19 10.50 -14.35
N LYS A 82 -13.08 10.79 -13.41
CA LYS A 82 -14.38 11.46 -13.68
C LYS A 82 -14.28 12.98 -13.84
N GLY A 83 -13.10 13.58 -13.59
CA GLY A 83 -12.93 15.03 -13.57
C GLY A 83 -13.54 15.72 -12.33
N GLU A 84 -13.84 14.95 -11.29
CA GLU A 84 -14.44 15.41 -10.04
C GLU A 84 -13.39 15.80 -8.99
N LEU A 85 -12.11 15.49 -9.22
CA LEU A 85 -10.98 15.80 -8.33
C LEU A 85 -10.08 16.87 -8.93
N ALA A 86 -10.23 18.12 -8.48
CA ALA A 86 -9.32 19.20 -8.82
C ALA A 86 -8.05 19.11 -7.94
N LEU A 87 -6.98 18.51 -8.48
CA LEU A 87 -5.75 18.21 -7.72
C LEU A 87 -5.09 19.43 -7.08
N ASP A 88 -5.17 20.59 -7.73
CA ASP A 88 -4.51 21.83 -7.28
C ASP A 88 -5.43 22.73 -6.45
N ARG A 89 -6.64 22.28 -6.17
CA ARG A 89 -7.56 22.96 -5.27
C ARG A 89 -7.01 22.90 -3.84
N PRO A 90 -7.05 24.02 -3.08
CA PRO A 90 -6.69 24.00 -1.65
C PRO A 90 -7.50 22.97 -0.87
N PHE A 91 -6.82 22.11 -0.14
CA PHE A 91 -7.47 21.03 0.60
C PHE A 91 -8.44 21.55 1.67
N LYS A 92 -8.12 22.70 2.28
CA LYS A 92 -8.99 23.37 3.26
C LYS A 92 -10.36 23.77 2.71
N GLU A 93 -10.47 24.06 1.41
CA GLU A 93 -11.77 24.33 0.79
C GLU A 93 -12.68 23.11 0.70
N LEU A 94 -12.07 21.92 0.69
CA LEU A 94 -12.78 20.64 0.64
C LEU A 94 -12.94 20.03 2.04
N TYR A 95 -12.00 20.34 2.94
CA TYR A 95 -11.97 19.86 4.32
C TYR A 95 -11.70 21.04 5.27
N PRO A 96 -12.72 21.82 5.66
CA PRO A 96 -12.57 23.09 6.41
C PRO A 96 -11.91 22.96 7.78
N ARG A 97 -11.90 21.74 8.38
CA ARG A 97 -11.23 21.45 9.65
C ARG A 97 -9.71 21.48 9.54
N PHE A 98 -9.16 21.30 8.33
CA PHE A 98 -7.72 21.34 8.09
C PHE A 98 -7.14 22.74 8.30
N ALA A 99 -6.02 22.86 9.02
CA ALA A 99 -5.50 24.16 9.46
C ALA A 99 -4.92 25.01 8.31
N HIS A 100 -4.34 24.39 7.26
CA HIS A 100 -3.52 25.11 6.27
C HIS A 100 -4.28 25.44 4.99
N GLU A 101 -4.21 26.71 4.56
CA GLU A 101 -4.99 27.22 3.44
C GLU A 101 -4.45 26.85 2.05
N LYS A 102 -3.15 26.56 1.93
CA LYS A 102 -2.47 26.43 0.64
C LYS A 102 -2.11 24.99 0.24
N THR A 103 -2.21 24.04 1.17
CA THR A 103 -1.91 22.64 0.86
C THR A 103 -2.96 22.08 -0.08
N THR A 104 -2.52 21.38 -1.13
CA THR A 104 -3.41 20.86 -2.16
C THR A 104 -3.58 19.34 -2.05
N ILE A 105 -4.61 18.77 -2.70
CA ILE A 105 -4.79 17.32 -2.81
C ILE A 105 -3.61 16.67 -3.52
N ARG A 106 -3.07 17.32 -4.56
CA ARG A 106 -1.86 16.85 -5.25
C ARG A 106 -0.72 16.65 -4.27
N GLU A 107 -0.43 17.64 -3.44
CA GLU A 107 0.66 17.57 -2.47
C GLU A 107 0.46 16.44 -1.44
N LEU A 108 -0.77 16.19 -1.00
CA LEU A 108 -1.09 15.07 -0.11
C LEU A 108 -0.88 13.72 -0.81
N LEU A 109 -1.41 13.53 -2.02
CA LEU A 109 -1.30 12.28 -2.79
C LEU A 109 0.14 11.97 -3.25
N THR A 110 0.99 12.97 -3.41
CA THR A 110 2.38 12.82 -3.84
C THR A 110 3.41 12.88 -2.71
N HIS A 111 2.95 13.05 -1.46
CA HIS A 111 3.81 13.23 -0.29
C HIS A 111 4.77 14.44 -0.39
N THR A 112 4.28 15.54 -0.94
CA THR A 112 4.99 16.83 -1.06
C THR A 112 4.28 17.95 -0.29
N SER A 113 3.46 17.61 0.70
CA SER A 113 2.67 18.58 1.47
C SER A 113 3.49 19.43 2.43
N GLY A 114 4.67 18.99 2.85
CA GLY A 114 5.47 19.62 3.88
C GLY A 114 4.92 19.45 5.31
N LEU A 115 3.89 18.63 5.52
CA LEU A 115 3.34 18.38 6.86
C LEU A 115 4.36 17.67 7.75
N ASP A 116 4.58 18.22 8.95
CA ASP A 116 5.41 17.57 9.98
C ASP A 116 4.58 16.45 10.65
N PRO A 117 4.99 15.16 10.56
CA PRO A 117 4.24 14.07 11.16
C PRO A 117 4.37 13.98 12.69
N TYR A 118 5.15 14.88 13.32
CA TYR A 118 5.35 14.85 14.75
C TYR A 118 4.09 15.27 15.51
N ILE A 119 3.61 14.39 16.38
CA ILE A 119 2.48 14.64 17.29
C ILE A 119 2.96 14.37 18.72
N PRO A 120 2.98 15.39 19.61
CA PRO A 120 3.34 15.18 21.00
C PRO A 120 2.43 14.17 21.69
N ASN A 121 3.00 13.28 22.50
CA ASN A 121 2.28 12.27 23.29
C ASN A 121 1.29 11.42 22.47
N ARG A 122 1.58 11.20 21.17
CA ARG A 122 0.72 10.49 20.22
C ARG A 122 0.14 9.18 20.77
N ASP A 123 0.96 8.40 21.48
CA ASP A 123 0.58 7.07 21.97
C ASP A 123 -0.40 7.11 23.17
N GLN A 124 -0.72 8.30 23.67
CA GLN A 124 -1.69 8.55 24.75
C GLN A 124 -3.02 9.14 24.23
N LEU A 125 -3.09 9.47 22.93
CA LEU A 125 -4.25 10.10 22.34
C LEU A 125 -5.32 9.04 21.98
N ASP A 126 -6.57 9.38 22.28
CA ASP A 126 -7.72 8.65 21.71
C ASP A 126 -7.95 9.04 20.24
N ALA A 127 -8.89 8.37 19.57
CA ALA A 127 -9.17 8.59 18.16
C ALA A 127 -9.59 10.04 17.86
N ARG A 128 -10.38 10.66 18.71
CA ARG A 128 -10.83 12.07 18.54
C ARG A 128 -9.67 13.03 18.69
N GLN A 129 -8.84 12.83 19.71
CA GLN A 129 -7.67 13.65 19.99
C GLN A 129 -6.62 13.50 18.89
N LEU A 130 -6.39 12.27 18.41
CA LEU A 130 -5.47 12.00 17.32
C LEU A 130 -5.95 12.65 16.02
N LYS A 131 -7.24 12.56 15.68
CA LYS A 131 -7.82 13.23 14.52
C LYS A 131 -7.62 14.76 14.61
N ALA A 132 -7.94 15.36 15.74
CA ALA A 132 -7.75 16.80 15.95
C ALA A 132 -6.28 17.22 15.84
N ALA A 133 -5.33 16.43 16.35
CA ALA A 133 -3.91 16.68 16.21
C ALA A 133 -3.45 16.62 14.75
N LEU A 134 -3.94 15.62 13.98
CA LEU A 134 -3.66 15.47 12.55
C LEU A 134 -4.18 16.65 11.71
N GLU A 135 -5.34 17.18 12.02
CA GLU A 135 -5.93 18.36 11.37
C GLU A 135 -5.11 19.65 11.59
N ASN A 136 -4.29 19.69 12.65
CA ASN A 136 -3.53 20.86 13.10
C ASN A 136 -2.00 20.67 13.10
N LEU A 137 -1.47 19.75 12.30
CA LEU A 137 -0.02 19.51 12.18
C LEU A 137 0.71 20.77 11.75
N GLN A 138 1.99 20.88 12.13
CA GLN A 138 2.84 21.97 11.65
C GLN A 138 3.17 21.78 10.17
N LEU A 139 3.34 22.89 9.46
CA LEU A 139 3.77 22.89 8.06
C LEU A 139 5.22 23.38 7.98
N LYS A 140 6.08 22.60 7.33
CA LYS A 140 7.47 22.97 7.01
C LYS A 140 7.50 23.77 5.72
N GLU A 141 8.51 24.61 5.55
CA GLU A 141 8.75 25.33 4.29
C GLU A 141 9.18 24.39 3.17
N ASP A 142 9.94 23.34 3.53
CA ASP A 142 10.37 22.30 2.59
C ASP A 142 9.20 21.40 2.19
N LYS A 143 8.83 21.47 0.92
CA LYS A 143 7.82 20.65 0.27
C LYS A 143 8.43 19.56 -0.62
N SER A 144 9.70 19.26 -0.48
CA SER A 144 10.32 18.10 -1.12
C SER A 144 9.59 16.80 -0.72
N PHE A 145 9.79 15.75 -1.49
CA PHE A 145 9.19 14.47 -1.18
C PHE A 145 9.58 13.98 0.22
N HIS A 146 8.57 13.85 1.07
CA HIS A 146 8.70 13.26 2.39
C HIS A 146 7.55 12.29 2.65
N TYR A 147 7.82 10.98 2.56
CA TYR A 147 6.80 9.98 2.80
C TYR A 147 6.28 10.02 4.24
N THR A 148 4.98 10.23 4.39
CA THR A 148 4.32 10.23 5.69
C THR A 148 2.88 9.71 5.61
N ASP A 149 2.43 9.02 6.67
CA ASP A 149 1.07 8.50 6.79
C ASP A 149 0.02 9.60 6.92
N VAL A 150 0.42 10.76 7.49
CA VAL A 150 -0.53 11.82 7.84
C VAL A 150 -1.30 12.33 6.64
N ASN A 151 -0.66 12.34 5.46
CA ASN A 151 -1.31 12.76 4.22
C ASN A 151 -2.54 11.91 3.90
N PHE A 152 -2.41 10.60 4.02
CA PHE A 152 -3.48 9.65 3.71
C PHE A 152 -4.52 9.54 4.83
N LEU A 153 -4.15 9.81 6.08
CA LEU A 153 -5.11 9.97 7.16
C LEU A 153 -6.04 11.16 6.90
N LEU A 154 -5.46 12.31 6.53
CA LEU A 154 -6.24 13.51 6.19
C LEU A 154 -7.13 13.32 4.97
N LEU A 155 -6.61 12.70 3.90
CA LEU A 155 -7.41 12.34 2.72
C LEU A 155 -8.55 11.39 3.09
N GLY A 156 -8.32 10.42 3.97
CA GLY A 156 -9.36 9.53 4.48
C GLY A 156 -10.47 10.30 5.21
N PHE A 157 -10.14 11.19 6.13
CA PHE A 157 -11.12 12.01 6.85
C PHE A 157 -11.94 12.92 5.91
N TRP A 158 -11.28 13.46 4.88
CA TRP A 158 -11.96 14.22 3.84
C TRP A 158 -12.96 13.38 3.05
N LEU A 159 -12.57 12.16 2.66
CA LEU A 159 -13.47 11.24 1.95
C LEU A 159 -14.68 10.89 2.80
N GLU A 160 -14.50 10.58 4.08
CA GLU A 160 -15.62 10.31 5.00
C GLU A 160 -16.60 11.49 5.08
N GLU A 161 -16.09 12.73 5.21
CA GLU A 161 -16.94 13.91 5.27
C GLU A 161 -17.65 14.17 3.91
N THR A 162 -16.96 13.90 2.80
CA THR A 162 -17.51 14.10 1.46
C THR A 162 -18.62 13.12 1.12
N PHE A 163 -18.46 11.86 1.49
CA PHE A 163 -19.42 10.80 1.19
C PHE A 163 -20.42 10.55 2.31
N GLY A 164 -20.19 11.08 3.51
CA GLY A 164 -21.08 10.93 4.67
C GLY A 164 -21.10 9.53 5.25
N GLN A 165 -20.04 8.75 5.05
CA GLN A 165 -19.92 7.38 5.53
C GLN A 165 -18.47 7.07 5.95
N SER A 166 -18.26 5.98 6.71
CA SER A 166 -16.94 5.54 7.15
C SER A 166 -16.11 4.97 5.99
N LEU A 167 -14.77 4.90 6.14
CA LEU A 167 -13.92 4.37 5.06
C LEU A 167 -14.17 2.89 4.78
N ASP A 168 -14.53 2.08 5.77
CA ASP A 168 -14.88 0.67 5.55
C ASP A 168 -16.12 0.51 4.69
N ASP A 169 -17.20 1.26 4.98
CA ASP A 169 -18.42 1.27 4.16
C ASP A 169 -18.12 1.80 2.74
N LEU A 170 -17.33 2.87 2.65
CA LEU A 170 -16.97 3.49 1.36
C LEU A 170 -16.12 2.56 0.49
N PHE A 171 -15.14 1.87 1.09
CA PHE A 171 -14.29 0.94 0.35
C PHE A 171 -15.06 -0.33 -0.05
N GLU A 172 -15.93 -0.82 0.84
CA GLU A 172 -16.82 -1.95 0.52
C GLU A 172 -17.73 -1.61 -0.67
N GLU A 173 -18.40 -0.45 -0.63
CA GLU A 173 -19.34 -0.04 -1.68
C GLU A 173 -18.66 0.20 -3.04
N LEU A 174 -17.52 0.91 -3.05
CA LEU A 174 -16.93 1.40 -4.29
C LEU A 174 -15.79 0.51 -4.83
N ILE A 175 -15.20 -0.34 -4.00
CA ILE A 175 -14.03 -1.15 -4.38
C ILE A 175 -14.29 -2.64 -4.11
N PHE A 176 -14.48 -3.03 -2.83
CA PHE A 176 -14.39 -4.44 -2.47
C PHE A 176 -15.53 -5.26 -3.03
N ALA A 177 -16.79 -4.85 -2.83
CA ALA A 177 -17.93 -5.58 -3.36
C ALA A 177 -17.96 -5.59 -4.91
N PRO A 178 -17.79 -4.45 -5.63
CA PRO A 178 -17.74 -4.45 -7.09
C PRO A 178 -16.62 -5.31 -7.68
N TRP A 179 -15.44 -5.34 -7.03
CA TRP A 179 -14.28 -6.07 -7.47
C TRP A 179 -14.17 -7.49 -6.88
N LYS A 180 -15.17 -7.88 -6.08
CA LYS A 180 -15.27 -9.20 -5.42
C LYS A 180 -14.07 -9.52 -4.52
N MET A 181 -13.62 -8.53 -3.77
CA MET A 181 -12.53 -8.65 -2.80
C MET A 181 -13.09 -9.01 -1.41
N ALA A 182 -13.69 -10.20 -1.30
CA ALA A 182 -14.51 -10.59 -0.14
C ALA A 182 -13.71 -10.76 1.17
N GLU A 183 -12.40 -10.98 1.08
CA GLU A 183 -11.51 -11.17 2.24
C GLU A 183 -10.74 -9.90 2.62
N THR A 184 -10.96 -8.80 1.87
CA THR A 184 -10.31 -7.50 2.16
C THR A 184 -11.16 -6.67 3.10
N ARG A 185 -10.60 -6.31 4.26
CA ARG A 185 -11.32 -5.54 5.29
C ARG A 185 -10.37 -4.87 6.27
N PHE A 186 -10.88 -3.89 7.01
CA PHE A 186 -10.14 -3.33 8.15
C PHE A 186 -9.99 -4.36 9.28
N GLY A 187 -8.81 -4.34 9.91
CA GLY A 187 -8.55 -5.09 11.14
C GLY A 187 -9.11 -4.40 12.41
N PRO A 188 -9.08 -5.12 13.55
CA PRO A 188 -8.48 -6.45 13.70
C PRO A 188 -9.30 -7.56 13.02
N VAL A 189 -8.62 -8.65 12.63
CA VAL A 189 -9.23 -9.84 12.05
C VAL A 189 -8.93 -11.06 12.91
N GLU A 190 -9.78 -12.11 12.84
CA GLU A 190 -9.61 -13.27 13.71
C GLU A 190 -8.38 -14.12 13.37
N GLN A 191 -8.08 -14.24 12.07
CA GLN A 191 -6.96 -15.04 11.58
C GLN A 191 -6.19 -14.26 10.51
N ALA A 192 -4.89 -14.14 10.71
CA ALA A 192 -3.97 -13.56 9.73
C ALA A 192 -2.56 -14.06 10.00
N VAL A 193 -1.66 -13.87 9.06
CA VAL A 193 -0.23 -14.11 9.25
C VAL A 193 0.28 -13.13 10.34
N PRO A 194 0.88 -13.62 11.44
CA PRO A 194 1.31 -12.77 12.54
C PRO A 194 2.45 -11.85 12.11
N THR A 195 2.40 -10.59 12.52
CA THR A 195 3.40 -9.57 12.17
C THR A 195 4.40 -9.26 13.26
N VAL A 196 4.13 -9.68 14.50
CA VAL A 196 5.00 -9.47 15.66
C VAL A 196 4.90 -10.70 16.58
N ARG A 197 6.05 -11.24 16.99
CA ARG A 197 6.10 -12.35 17.96
C ARG A 197 5.42 -11.97 19.27
N GLY A 198 4.55 -12.84 19.79
CA GLY A 198 3.84 -12.62 21.05
C GLY A 198 2.68 -11.61 20.99
N VAL A 199 2.37 -11.06 19.83
CA VAL A 199 1.18 -10.24 19.59
C VAL A 199 0.13 -11.10 18.89
N ALA A 200 -1.13 -10.94 19.30
CA ALA A 200 -2.23 -11.69 18.72
C ALA A 200 -2.28 -11.52 17.20
N SER A 201 -2.37 -12.64 16.49
CA SER A 201 -2.56 -12.67 15.03
C SER A 201 -3.78 -11.83 14.64
N GLY A 202 -3.69 -11.12 13.52
CA GLY A 202 -4.77 -10.24 13.04
C GLY A 202 -4.86 -8.88 13.73
N SER A 203 -3.98 -8.60 14.70
CA SER A 203 -3.85 -7.24 15.25
C SER A 203 -3.23 -6.31 14.21
N VAL A 204 -3.81 -5.11 14.05
CA VAL A 204 -3.27 -4.09 13.13
C VAL A 204 -1.86 -3.67 13.58
N HIS A 205 -0.89 -3.70 12.69
CA HIS A 205 0.51 -3.38 13.00
C HIS A 205 0.73 -1.88 13.25
N ASP A 206 0.13 -1.01 12.43
CA ASP A 206 0.30 0.45 12.55
C ASP A 206 -0.41 1.00 13.80
N PRO A 207 0.31 1.72 14.70
CA PRO A 207 -0.27 2.21 15.94
C PRO A 207 -1.33 3.30 15.75
N LYS A 208 -1.27 4.12 14.71
CA LYS A 208 -2.31 5.13 14.42
C LYS A 208 -3.56 4.46 13.90
N ALA A 209 -3.40 3.46 13.04
CA ALA A 209 -4.53 2.68 12.53
C ALA A 209 -5.21 1.87 13.64
N ARG A 210 -4.47 1.37 14.64
CA ARG A 210 -5.09 0.74 15.83
C ARG A 210 -6.00 1.68 16.61
N VAL A 211 -5.62 2.95 16.70
CA VAL A 211 -6.41 3.97 17.42
C VAL A 211 -7.60 4.45 16.59
N LEU A 212 -7.41 4.64 15.29
CA LEU A 212 -8.42 5.19 14.39
C LEU A 212 -9.40 4.13 13.84
N GLY A 213 -9.02 2.85 13.88
CA GLY A 213 -9.85 1.77 13.34
C GLY A 213 -10.11 1.94 11.84
N CYS A 214 -11.34 1.73 11.44
CA CYS A 214 -11.79 1.84 10.05
C CYS A 214 -11.75 3.28 9.46
N HIS A 215 -11.33 4.27 10.26
CA HIS A 215 -11.12 5.64 9.80
C HIS A 215 -9.66 5.93 9.37
N ALA A 216 -8.80 4.92 9.38
CA ALA A 216 -7.38 5.07 9.07
C ALA A 216 -7.09 4.92 7.57
N GLY A 217 -7.12 6.01 6.83
CA GLY A 217 -6.83 6.00 5.38
C GLY A 217 -5.39 5.59 4.99
N SER A 218 -4.49 5.39 5.97
CA SER A 218 -3.07 5.13 5.72
C SER A 218 -2.62 3.68 5.91
N ALA A 219 -3.36 2.88 6.65
CA ALA A 219 -3.04 1.49 7.01
C ALA A 219 -4.28 0.81 7.64
N GLY A 220 -4.16 -0.46 8.00
CA GLY A 220 -5.19 -1.18 8.74
C GLY A 220 -6.02 -2.14 7.92
N LEU A 221 -5.87 -2.16 6.60
CA LEU A 221 -6.48 -3.18 5.76
C LEU A 221 -5.71 -4.50 5.84
N PHE A 222 -6.47 -5.57 5.85
CA PHE A 222 -6.01 -6.95 5.66
C PHE A 222 -6.55 -7.47 4.35
N SER A 223 -5.80 -8.34 3.67
CA SER A 223 -6.20 -8.91 2.38
C SER A 223 -5.48 -10.24 2.10
N THR A 224 -5.86 -10.88 1.02
CA THR A 224 -5.30 -12.12 0.49
C THR A 224 -4.67 -11.90 -0.89
N VAL A 225 -3.89 -12.87 -1.38
CA VAL A 225 -3.39 -12.85 -2.76
C VAL A 225 -4.53 -12.78 -3.78
N PRO A 226 -5.57 -13.64 -3.72
CA PRO A 226 -6.66 -13.60 -4.71
C PRO A 226 -7.42 -12.27 -4.77
N ASP A 227 -7.61 -11.58 -3.64
CA ASP A 227 -8.26 -10.27 -3.66
C ASP A 227 -7.38 -9.20 -4.28
N LEU A 228 -6.08 -9.21 -3.98
CA LEU A 228 -5.13 -8.29 -4.61
C LEU A 228 -4.89 -8.57 -6.09
N GLU A 229 -5.05 -9.82 -6.55
CA GLU A 229 -5.07 -10.16 -7.96
C GLU A 229 -6.22 -9.45 -8.68
N ARG A 230 -7.44 -9.54 -8.14
CA ARG A 230 -8.61 -8.80 -8.65
C ARG A 230 -8.36 -7.30 -8.65
N PHE A 231 -7.84 -6.77 -7.56
CA PHE A 231 -7.48 -5.36 -7.42
C PHE A 231 -6.54 -4.90 -8.54
N LEU A 232 -5.42 -5.59 -8.75
CA LEU A 232 -4.44 -5.22 -9.77
C LEU A 232 -4.95 -5.44 -11.21
N GLU A 233 -5.83 -6.41 -11.42
CA GLU A 233 -6.47 -6.59 -12.73
C GLU A 233 -7.30 -5.37 -13.14
N HIS A 234 -8.03 -4.74 -12.22
CA HIS A 234 -8.74 -3.49 -12.47
C HIS A 234 -7.78 -2.35 -12.82
N TYR A 235 -6.65 -2.23 -12.11
CA TYR A 235 -5.61 -1.26 -12.44
C TYR A 235 -4.95 -1.51 -13.82
N LEU A 236 -4.82 -2.75 -14.22
CA LEU A 236 -4.28 -3.11 -15.55
C LEU A 236 -5.29 -2.84 -16.68
N LYS A 237 -6.58 -3.02 -16.45
CA LYS A 237 -7.59 -3.12 -17.51
C LYS A 237 -8.53 -1.91 -17.59
N ASP A 238 -8.97 -1.36 -16.46
CA ASP A 238 -10.05 -0.38 -16.42
C ASP A 238 -9.59 1.02 -16.78
N ASP A 239 -10.52 1.80 -17.33
CA ASP A 239 -10.24 3.15 -17.87
C ASP A 239 -9.83 4.15 -16.80
N PHE A 240 -10.29 4.01 -15.55
CA PHE A 240 -9.92 4.94 -14.48
C PHE A 240 -8.40 5.00 -14.23
N ALA A 241 -7.69 3.90 -14.49
CA ALA A 241 -6.25 3.80 -14.27
C ALA A 241 -5.40 4.18 -15.50
N ARG A 242 -6.02 4.53 -16.63
CA ARG A 242 -5.32 4.81 -17.91
C ARG A 242 -4.25 5.89 -17.77
N ASP A 243 -4.58 6.98 -17.10
CA ASP A 243 -3.76 8.18 -17.05
C ASP A 243 -2.98 8.30 -15.72
N LEU A 244 -2.90 7.22 -14.93
CA LEU A 244 -2.18 7.24 -13.65
C LEU A 244 -0.66 7.06 -13.79
N SER A 245 -0.17 6.48 -14.91
CA SER A 245 1.25 6.23 -15.14
C SER A 245 2.00 7.48 -15.61
N GLN A 246 1.85 8.59 -14.88
CA GLN A 246 2.53 9.86 -15.12
C GLN A 246 2.97 10.51 -13.81
N ASN A 247 3.92 11.43 -13.89
CA ASN A 247 4.37 12.17 -12.71
C ASN A 247 3.35 13.25 -12.34
N PHE A 248 2.83 13.18 -11.12
CA PHE A 248 1.96 14.19 -10.51
C PHE A 248 2.67 15.04 -9.46
N ALA A 249 3.88 14.65 -9.03
CA ALA A 249 4.70 15.45 -8.14
C ALA A 249 5.33 16.65 -8.88
N PRO A 250 5.82 17.67 -8.15
CA PRO A 250 6.65 18.72 -8.77
C PRO A 250 7.81 18.14 -9.59
N GLU A 251 8.22 18.85 -10.65
CA GLU A 251 9.25 18.38 -11.59
C GLU A 251 10.60 18.09 -10.91
N GLU A 252 10.94 18.86 -9.87
CA GLU A 252 12.15 18.65 -9.07
C GLU A 252 11.90 17.66 -7.95
N GLY A 253 12.48 16.46 -8.04
CA GLY A 253 12.41 15.49 -6.96
C GLY A 253 12.00 14.08 -7.39
N LYS A 254 11.46 13.31 -6.44
CA LYS A 254 11.03 11.94 -6.69
C LYS A 254 9.72 11.91 -7.48
N THR A 255 9.70 11.17 -8.59
CA THR A 255 8.48 10.97 -9.37
C THR A 255 7.43 10.16 -8.59
N ARG A 256 6.18 10.66 -8.63
CA ARG A 256 5.04 10.05 -7.93
C ARG A 256 3.79 10.10 -8.80
N ALA A 257 3.08 9.00 -8.86
CA ALA A 257 1.70 9.00 -9.30
C ALA A 257 0.76 9.33 -8.11
N LEU A 258 -0.55 9.32 -8.32
CA LEU A 258 -1.52 9.56 -7.25
C LEU A 258 -1.51 8.40 -6.25
N GLY A 259 -0.78 8.58 -5.15
CA GLY A 259 -0.58 7.58 -4.10
C GLY A 259 0.53 6.55 -4.36
N TRP A 260 0.92 6.32 -5.59
CA TRP A 260 1.90 5.31 -5.97
C TRP A 260 3.32 5.88 -6.15
N ASN A 261 4.34 5.07 -5.88
CA ASN A 261 5.67 5.32 -6.45
C ASN A 261 5.59 5.15 -7.96
N LEU A 262 6.38 5.93 -8.71
CA LEU A 262 6.49 5.82 -10.16
C LEU A 262 7.96 5.69 -10.54
N GLU A 263 8.30 4.60 -11.22
CA GLU A 263 9.63 4.35 -11.75
C GLU A 263 9.53 3.80 -13.17
N GLY A 264 9.87 4.62 -14.15
CA GLY A 264 9.56 4.32 -15.55
C GLY A 264 8.06 4.14 -15.77
N ASP A 265 7.64 2.98 -16.25
CA ASP A 265 6.22 2.60 -16.42
C ASP A 265 5.68 1.74 -15.28
N TRP A 266 6.48 1.48 -14.25
CA TRP A 266 6.07 0.74 -13.08
C TRP A 266 5.50 1.64 -11.99
N LEU A 267 4.34 1.26 -11.48
CA LEU A 267 3.77 1.81 -10.27
C LEU A 267 3.87 0.77 -9.16
N ASP A 268 4.32 1.19 -7.98
CA ASP A 268 4.43 0.30 -6.81
C ASP A 268 4.00 0.99 -5.52
N HIS A 269 3.60 0.19 -4.55
CA HIS A 269 3.48 0.62 -3.16
C HIS A 269 3.97 -0.47 -2.22
N THR A 270 4.58 -0.06 -1.10
CA THR A 270 5.20 -0.96 -0.14
C THR A 270 4.60 -0.80 1.25
N GLY A 271 4.51 -1.90 1.99
CA GLY A 271 4.02 -1.94 3.36
C GLY A 271 5.14 -2.20 4.38
N TYR A 272 4.95 -1.68 5.59
CA TYR A 272 5.91 -1.81 6.68
C TYR A 272 6.14 -3.28 7.10
N THR A 273 5.08 -4.07 7.10
CA THR A 273 5.07 -5.50 7.46
C THR A 273 5.81 -6.40 6.48
N GLY A 274 6.26 -5.86 5.34
CA GLY A 274 7.00 -6.60 4.33
C GLY A 274 6.20 -6.86 3.05
N THR A 275 5.06 -6.23 2.91
CA THR A 275 4.20 -6.35 1.73
C THR A 275 4.62 -5.36 0.64
N PHE A 276 4.43 -5.70 -0.61
CA PHE A 276 4.39 -4.76 -1.73
C PHE A 276 3.53 -5.27 -2.88
N ILE A 277 2.96 -4.35 -3.61
CA ILE A 277 2.29 -4.61 -4.88
C ILE A 277 2.84 -3.66 -5.93
N MET A 278 2.92 -4.13 -7.16
CA MET A 278 3.38 -3.33 -8.29
C MET A 278 2.74 -3.76 -9.60
N TYR A 279 2.59 -2.83 -10.52
CA TYR A 279 2.04 -3.12 -11.84
C TYR A 279 2.67 -2.25 -12.93
N ASN A 280 2.66 -2.76 -14.16
CA ASN A 280 2.99 -2.06 -15.38
C ASN A 280 1.86 -2.23 -16.39
N ARG A 281 1.04 -1.18 -16.53
CA ARG A 281 -0.13 -1.22 -17.40
C ARG A 281 0.23 -1.39 -18.88
N LYS A 282 1.33 -0.79 -19.33
CA LYS A 282 1.78 -0.89 -20.73
C LYS A 282 2.19 -2.32 -21.09
N LYS A 283 2.87 -3.01 -20.18
CA LYS A 283 3.31 -4.39 -20.37
C LYS A 283 2.25 -5.42 -20.00
N GLN A 284 1.17 -5.01 -19.34
CA GLN A 284 0.16 -5.90 -18.76
C GLN A 284 0.80 -6.91 -17.80
N GLU A 285 1.59 -6.39 -16.85
CA GLU A 285 2.28 -7.16 -15.82
C GLU A 285 1.94 -6.61 -14.44
N ALA A 286 1.81 -7.52 -13.47
CA ALA A 286 1.61 -7.14 -12.06
C ALA A 286 2.28 -8.15 -11.12
N VAL A 287 2.55 -7.69 -9.90
CA VAL A 287 3.24 -8.46 -8.86
C VAL A 287 2.61 -8.18 -7.51
N ILE A 288 2.38 -9.24 -6.76
CA ILE A 288 1.98 -9.20 -5.36
C ILE A 288 3.04 -9.94 -4.56
N PHE A 289 3.55 -9.32 -3.53
CA PHE A 289 4.44 -9.93 -2.55
C PHE A 289 3.94 -9.62 -1.15
N LEU A 290 3.59 -10.64 -0.40
CA LEU A 290 3.10 -10.54 0.97
C LEU A 290 4.00 -11.32 1.89
N SER A 291 4.49 -10.69 2.97
CA SER A 291 5.33 -11.34 3.96
C SER A 291 5.07 -10.76 5.36
N ASN A 292 5.69 -11.35 6.36
CA ASN A 292 5.65 -10.91 7.75
C ASN A 292 7.05 -10.61 8.29
N ARG A 293 7.80 -9.79 7.56
CA ARG A 293 9.21 -9.50 7.88
C ARG A 293 9.44 -8.93 9.29
N THR A 294 8.42 -8.29 9.87
CA THR A 294 8.48 -7.70 11.21
C THR A 294 8.28 -8.71 12.35
N TYR A 295 8.02 -9.98 12.02
CA TYR A 295 7.67 -11.01 13.01
C TYR A 295 8.79 -11.26 14.03
N GLU A 296 10.02 -11.47 13.56
CA GLU A 296 11.17 -11.76 14.43
C GLU A 296 11.90 -10.50 14.87
N LYS A 297 12.09 -9.57 13.97
CA LYS A 297 12.89 -8.36 14.17
C LYS A 297 12.45 -7.26 13.22
N ASP A 298 12.71 -6.01 13.60
CA ASP A 298 12.39 -4.84 12.76
C ASP A 298 13.69 -4.13 12.31
N GLU A 299 14.40 -4.74 11.38
CA GLU A 299 15.59 -4.19 10.75
C GLU A 299 15.20 -3.40 9.47
N ARG A 300 14.46 -2.33 9.64
CA ARG A 300 13.87 -1.55 8.53
C ARG A 300 14.88 -1.09 7.49
N ALA A 301 16.05 -0.63 7.90
CA ALA A 301 17.07 -0.12 6.96
C ALA A 301 17.57 -1.24 6.03
N GLN A 302 17.88 -2.41 6.59
CA GLN A 302 18.29 -3.58 5.82
C GLN A 302 17.15 -4.08 4.92
N TRP A 303 15.93 -4.17 5.46
CA TRP A 303 14.76 -4.57 4.67
C TRP A 303 14.56 -3.71 3.42
N ILE A 304 14.75 -2.39 3.51
CA ILE A 304 14.62 -1.51 2.34
C ILE A 304 15.58 -1.92 1.23
N LEU A 305 16.82 -2.28 1.55
CA LEU A 305 17.81 -2.75 0.58
C LEU A 305 17.41 -4.10 -0.01
N ASP A 306 17.03 -5.06 0.83
CA ASP A 306 16.64 -6.41 0.41
C ASP A 306 15.39 -6.40 -0.46
N ARG A 307 14.36 -5.64 -0.06
CA ARG A 307 13.14 -5.43 -0.83
C ARG A 307 13.44 -4.79 -2.20
N ASN A 308 14.22 -3.71 -2.23
CA ASN A 308 14.53 -3.04 -3.48
C ASN A 308 15.30 -3.98 -4.41
N SER A 309 16.27 -4.74 -3.89
CA SER A 309 16.98 -5.76 -4.69
C SER A 309 16.05 -6.82 -5.27
N LEU A 310 15.02 -7.24 -4.54
CA LEU A 310 14.01 -8.18 -5.03
C LEU A 310 13.12 -7.53 -6.10
N MET A 311 12.62 -6.31 -5.86
CA MET A 311 11.80 -5.58 -6.82
C MET A 311 12.55 -5.30 -8.13
N ASP A 312 13.82 -4.93 -8.07
CA ASP A 312 14.68 -4.70 -9.24
C ASP A 312 14.89 -5.99 -10.03
N LEU A 313 15.15 -7.12 -9.35
CA LEU A 313 15.23 -8.42 -10.00
C LEU A 313 13.93 -8.79 -10.70
N ILE A 314 12.78 -8.57 -10.07
CA ILE A 314 11.48 -8.85 -10.67
C ILE A 314 11.28 -8.00 -11.93
N LYS A 315 11.54 -6.68 -11.87
CA LYS A 315 11.46 -5.80 -13.05
C LYS A 315 12.37 -6.26 -14.18
N GLN A 316 13.61 -6.64 -13.88
CA GLN A 316 14.57 -7.18 -14.86
C GLN A 316 14.12 -8.49 -15.51
N GLU A 317 13.51 -9.39 -14.74
CA GLU A 317 12.97 -10.65 -15.27
C GLU A 317 11.71 -10.41 -16.13
N CYS A 318 10.93 -9.36 -15.83
CA CYS A 318 9.81 -8.92 -16.66
C CYS A 318 10.27 -8.28 -17.99
N GLU A 319 11.49 -7.82 -18.10
CA GLU A 319 12.05 -7.20 -19.34
C GLU A 319 12.60 -8.22 -20.34
N LYS A 320 12.80 -9.46 -19.93
CA LYS A 320 13.32 -10.55 -20.79
C LYS A 320 12.23 -11.21 -21.63
#